data_1c64fefc949c9da155093e6c812597f4
#
_entry.id   1c64fefc949c9da155093e6c812597f4
#
_cell.length_a   1.000
_cell.length_b   1.000
_cell.length_c   1.000
_cell.angle_alpha   90.00
_cell.angle_beta   90.00
_cell.angle_gamma   90.00
#
_symmetry.space_group_name_H-M   'P 1'
#
loop_
_entity.id
_entity.type
_entity.pdbx_description
1 polymer ?
#
loop_
_entity_poly.entity_id
_entity_poly.type
_entity_poly.pdbx_seq_one_letter_code
_entity_poly.pdbx_strand_id
1 'polypeptide(L)'
;VTSGEPTACLSTGCIDFCSGKDNPEEAIAGLPAHHPFHLVTSKQINDAADDFRRKMSRSGLSYWGDTSRNRLVLSAIGTFKTTCLVQETMQASPQNEQEKIHIVTFAGLKDFYPGYIIARLKNASFSTFDAGISTTMGIASLFEDESFLETFLLWLEKQNIREDKIAVPAVLGLESAAAIKNKIEQHMERPVFEIPTIPPSMPGRRLFNCMKDCFRRAGGVIYWDWQATGAEKSGRVIEAVFTESQGRPNSLNAKAFVLAAGSFVGGGLRADHHGISENIFDLPVLTAGKRREWFDQDYFSLNHRISRAGIVVDESFRAVESPWDNLYICGAILAHVEALKNGCGHG
;
A
#
# COMPACT_ATOMS: atom_id res chain seq x y z
N VAL A 1 18.36 -1.15 -5.07
CA VAL A 1 18.25 -1.75 -6.42
C VAL A 1 16.81 -2.15 -6.63
N THR A 2 16.22 -1.81 -7.76
CA THR A 2 14.84 -2.18 -8.10
C THR A 2 14.68 -2.31 -9.63
N SER A 3 13.90 -3.29 -10.06
CA SER A 3 13.54 -3.47 -11.47
C SER A 3 12.37 -2.57 -11.91
N GLY A 4 11.74 -1.84 -10.99
CA GLY A 4 10.61 -0.96 -11.30
C GLY A 4 10.01 -0.28 -10.08
N GLU A 5 8.85 0.37 -10.27
CA GLU A 5 8.10 0.99 -9.18
C GLU A 5 7.48 -0.09 -8.25
N PRO A 6 7.43 0.15 -6.95
CA PRO A 6 6.85 -0.81 -6.00
C PRO A 6 5.32 -0.87 -6.13
N THR A 7 4.73 -2.00 -5.73
CA THR A 7 3.28 -2.18 -5.68
C THR A 7 2.57 -1.17 -4.77
N ALA A 8 3.29 -0.52 -3.86
CA ALA A 8 2.79 0.61 -3.07
C ALA A 8 2.19 1.73 -3.93
N CYS A 9 2.70 1.97 -5.15
CA CYS A 9 2.14 2.94 -6.10
C CYS A 9 0.71 2.60 -6.56
N LEU A 10 0.30 1.34 -6.42
CA LEU A 10 -1.03 0.84 -6.78
C LEU A 10 -1.95 0.72 -5.57
N SER A 11 -1.40 0.88 -4.35
CA SER A 11 -2.14 0.72 -3.10
C SER A 11 -3.06 1.91 -2.82
N THR A 12 -3.97 1.74 -1.89
CA THR A 12 -4.82 2.84 -1.37
C THR A 12 -4.03 3.90 -0.61
N GLY A 13 -2.73 3.72 -0.40
CA GLY A 13 -1.91 4.58 0.44
C GLY A 13 -2.19 4.44 1.94
N CYS A 14 -3.06 3.54 2.34
CA CYS A 14 -3.31 3.20 3.75
C CYS A 14 -2.23 2.25 4.27
N ILE A 15 -2.02 2.23 5.58
CA ILE A 15 -1.13 1.28 6.25
C ILE A 15 -1.96 0.33 7.10
N ASP A 16 -1.89 -0.94 6.75
CA ASP A 16 -2.61 -2.02 7.40
C ASP A 16 -1.64 -2.84 8.26
N PHE A 17 -2.04 -3.16 9.49
CA PHE A 17 -1.34 -4.17 10.30
C PHE A 17 -2.10 -5.49 10.26
N CYS A 18 -3.28 -5.53 10.88
CA CYS A 18 -4.17 -6.69 10.81
C CYS A 18 -5.62 -6.24 10.92
N SER A 19 -6.43 -6.57 9.91
CA SER A 19 -7.82 -6.08 9.79
C SER A 19 -8.88 -7.03 10.35
N GLY A 20 -8.46 -8.16 10.94
CA GLY A 20 -9.40 -9.21 11.38
C GLY A 20 -10.28 -8.84 12.58
N LYS A 21 -9.95 -7.77 13.31
CA LYS A 21 -10.70 -7.23 14.46
C LYS A 21 -10.59 -5.70 14.50
N ASP A 22 -11.43 -5.06 15.33
CA ASP A 22 -11.35 -3.61 15.55
C ASP A 22 -10.01 -3.19 16.19
N ASN A 23 -9.46 -4.01 17.08
CA ASN A 23 -8.13 -3.82 17.65
C ASN A 23 -7.09 -4.65 16.86
N PRO A 24 -6.13 -4.02 16.20
CA PRO A 24 -5.06 -4.71 15.45
C PRO A 24 -4.19 -5.62 16.31
N GLU A 25 -3.89 -5.26 17.56
CA GLU A 25 -3.11 -6.10 18.48
C GLU A 25 -3.81 -7.43 18.79
N GLU A 26 -5.12 -7.36 19.07
CA GLU A 26 -5.92 -8.57 19.28
C GLU A 26 -6.05 -9.41 18.01
N ALA A 27 -6.08 -8.76 16.84
CA ALA A 27 -6.09 -9.45 15.57
C ALA A 27 -4.75 -10.17 15.33
N ILE A 28 -3.62 -9.51 15.60
CA ILE A 28 -2.27 -10.08 15.51
C ILE A 28 -2.11 -11.27 16.48
N ALA A 29 -2.57 -11.13 17.74
CA ALA A 29 -2.52 -12.22 18.71
C ALA A 29 -3.31 -13.47 18.29
N GLY A 30 -4.32 -13.30 17.42
CA GLY A 30 -5.11 -14.40 16.85
C GLY A 30 -4.53 -15.02 15.58
N LEU A 31 -3.42 -14.51 15.05
CA LEU A 31 -2.78 -15.06 13.86
C LEU A 31 -2.17 -16.44 14.13
N PRO A 32 -1.97 -17.28 13.10
CA PRO A 32 -1.28 -18.56 13.25
C PRO A 32 0.09 -18.40 13.91
N ALA A 33 0.48 -19.35 14.75
CA ALA A 33 1.72 -19.28 15.55
C ALA A 33 3.02 -19.04 14.74
N HIS A 34 3.01 -19.41 13.47
CA HIS A 34 4.17 -19.21 12.58
C HIS A 34 4.13 -17.87 11.82
N HIS A 35 3.13 -17.03 12.05
CA HIS A 35 3.03 -15.75 11.35
C HIS A 35 4.17 -14.80 11.78
N PRO A 36 4.85 -14.09 10.84
CA PRO A 36 6.01 -13.24 11.16
C PRO A 36 5.73 -12.13 12.20
N PHE A 37 4.50 -11.69 12.36
CA PHE A 37 4.14 -10.73 13.40
C PHE A 37 4.40 -11.22 14.83
N HIS A 38 4.49 -12.53 15.07
CA HIS A 38 4.85 -13.07 16.37
C HIS A 38 6.36 -12.96 16.69
N LEU A 39 7.19 -12.58 15.69
CA LEU A 39 8.62 -12.30 15.89
C LEU A 39 8.90 -10.90 16.43
N VAL A 40 7.87 -10.03 16.45
CA VAL A 40 7.97 -8.66 16.93
C VAL A 40 6.98 -8.41 18.06
N THR A 41 7.35 -7.55 19.00
CA THR A 41 6.49 -7.15 20.10
C THR A 41 5.52 -6.04 19.68
N SER A 42 4.36 -5.94 20.37
CA SER A 42 3.43 -4.82 20.18
C SER A 42 4.12 -3.46 20.33
N LYS A 43 5.09 -3.35 21.26
CA LYS A 43 5.87 -2.13 21.41
C LYS A 43 6.66 -1.78 20.16
N GLN A 44 7.34 -2.76 19.54
CA GLN A 44 8.10 -2.53 18.29
C GLN A 44 7.18 -2.13 17.13
N ILE A 45 5.98 -2.71 17.03
CA ILE A 45 4.98 -2.33 16.03
C ILE A 45 4.53 -0.89 16.25
N ASN A 46 4.22 -0.50 17.49
CA ASN A 46 3.79 0.85 17.83
C ASN A 46 4.91 1.89 17.57
N ASP A 47 6.13 1.59 18.01
CA ASP A 47 7.30 2.46 17.78
C ASP A 47 7.56 2.65 16.27
N ALA A 48 7.41 1.59 15.46
CA ALA A 48 7.57 1.66 14.01
C ALA A 48 6.46 2.49 13.34
N ALA A 49 5.21 2.32 13.77
CA ALA A 49 4.08 3.11 13.29
C ALA A 49 4.24 4.60 13.59
N ASP A 50 4.68 4.93 14.81
CA ASP A 50 4.92 6.32 15.22
C ASP A 50 6.11 6.94 14.48
N ASP A 51 7.18 6.17 14.25
CA ASP A 51 8.33 6.62 13.47
C ASP A 51 7.94 6.86 12.01
N PHE A 52 7.17 5.97 11.42
CA PHE A 52 6.60 6.14 10.07
C PHE A 52 5.77 7.43 9.99
N ARG A 53 4.81 7.63 10.90
CA ARG A 53 3.96 8.84 10.91
C ARG A 53 4.79 10.12 11.01
N ARG A 54 5.79 10.15 11.92
CA ARG A 54 6.70 11.31 12.07
C ARG A 54 7.48 11.59 10.80
N LYS A 55 8.05 10.55 10.16
CA LYS A 55 8.83 10.69 8.92
C LYS A 55 7.96 11.19 7.77
N MET A 56 6.78 10.61 7.59
CA MET A 56 5.85 11.03 6.53
C MET A 56 5.39 12.47 6.75
N SER A 57 4.98 12.84 7.96
CA SER A 57 4.54 14.20 8.28
C SER A 57 5.62 15.26 8.03
N ARG A 58 6.89 14.98 8.41
CA ARG A 58 8.04 15.86 8.10
C ARG A 58 8.30 16.03 6.61
N SER A 59 7.76 15.15 5.81
CA SER A 59 7.91 15.17 4.34
C SER A 59 6.63 15.62 3.63
N GLY A 60 5.67 16.19 4.37
CA GLY A 60 4.46 16.77 3.80
C GLY A 60 3.30 15.78 3.60
N LEU A 61 3.44 14.52 4.04
CA LEU A 61 2.37 13.53 3.95
C LEU A 61 1.92 13.08 5.34
N SER A 62 0.90 13.73 5.88
CA SER A 62 0.36 13.38 7.20
C SER A 62 -0.52 12.15 7.16
N TYR A 63 -0.35 11.30 8.20
CA TYR A 63 -1.18 10.13 8.45
C TYR A 63 -1.98 10.29 9.75
N TRP A 64 -3.25 9.95 9.68
CA TRP A 64 -4.16 9.91 10.82
C TRP A 64 -4.45 8.46 11.22
N GLY A 65 -4.65 8.22 12.51
CA GLY A 65 -4.85 6.91 13.09
C GLY A 65 -3.67 6.44 13.93
N ASP A 66 -3.81 5.27 14.49
CA ASP A 66 -2.82 4.61 15.34
C ASP A 66 -3.04 3.08 15.32
N THR A 67 -2.20 2.35 16.01
CA THR A 67 -2.24 0.88 16.06
C THR A 67 -3.26 0.32 17.07
N SER A 68 -3.96 1.16 17.83
CA SER A 68 -4.94 0.72 18.81
C SER A 68 -6.31 0.37 18.23
N ARG A 69 -6.64 0.93 17.07
CA ARG A 69 -7.96 0.75 16.46
C ARG A 69 -7.92 0.80 14.93
N ASN A 70 -8.53 -0.19 14.32
CA ASN A 70 -8.85 -0.18 12.91
C ASN A 70 -9.98 0.82 12.58
N ARG A 71 -9.94 1.36 11.38
CA ARG A 71 -10.88 2.33 10.82
C ARG A 71 -11.41 1.84 9.48
N LEU A 72 -12.52 2.39 9.05
CA LEU A 72 -13.09 2.09 7.75
C LEU A 72 -12.74 3.18 6.73
N VAL A 73 -12.32 2.76 5.55
CA VAL A 73 -12.14 3.62 4.39
C VAL A 73 -13.06 3.13 3.28
N LEU A 74 -13.89 4.03 2.77
CA LEU A 74 -14.78 3.75 1.66
C LEU A 74 -13.97 3.58 0.37
N SER A 75 -14.29 2.55 -0.41
CA SER A 75 -13.61 2.26 -1.68
C SER A 75 -14.37 2.80 -2.89
N ALA A 76 -13.72 2.85 -4.04
CA ALA A 76 -14.29 3.29 -5.33
C ALA A 76 -15.51 2.48 -5.80
N ILE A 77 -15.74 1.30 -5.23
CA ILE A 77 -16.85 0.40 -5.57
C ILE A 77 -17.85 0.22 -4.42
N GLY A 78 -17.80 1.09 -3.40
CA GLY A 78 -18.76 1.11 -2.30
C GLY A 78 -18.51 0.10 -1.18
N THR A 79 -17.40 -0.63 -1.18
CA THR A 79 -17.01 -1.50 -0.06
C THR A 79 -16.20 -0.71 0.97
N PHE A 80 -16.13 -1.21 2.19
CA PHE A 80 -15.27 -0.65 3.23
C PHE A 80 -13.99 -1.48 3.37
N LYS A 81 -12.85 -0.79 3.35
CA LYS A 81 -11.55 -1.35 3.70
C LYS A 81 -11.25 -1.04 5.16
N THR A 82 -10.86 -2.05 5.91
CA THR A 82 -10.40 -1.90 7.29
C THR A 82 -8.88 -1.61 7.29
N THR A 83 -8.45 -0.59 8.03
CA THR A 83 -7.04 -0.13 8.06
C THR A 83 -6.71 0.61 9.34
N CYS A 84 -5.44 0.72 9.70
CA CYS A 84 -4.98 1.45 10.89
C CYS A 84 -4.67 2.92 10.60
N LEU A 85 -3.84 3.18 9.57
CA LEU A 85 -3.39 4.52 9.26
C LEU A 85 -3.88 4.93 7.87
N VAL A 86 -4.43 6.13 7.79
CA VAL A 86 -4.94 6.71 6.55
C VAL A 86 -4.27 8.05 6.29
N GLN A 87 -4.10 8.42 5.04
CA GLN A 87 -3.67 9.78 4.71
C GLN A 87 -4.71 10.79 5.21
N GLU A 88 -4.28 11.96 5.64
CA GLU A 88 -5.12 13.03 6.16
C GLU A 88 -6.32 13.34 5.26
N THR A 89 -6.14 13.22 3.95
CA THR A 89 -7.20 13.46 2.97
C THR A 89 -8.36 12.45 3.05
N MET A 90 -8.17 11.30 3.70
CA MET A 90 -9.20 10.26 3.86
C MET A 90 -9.82 10.24 5.27
N GLN A 91 -9.37 11.11 6.18
CA GLN A 91 -9.73 11.06 7.61
C GLN A 91 -11.23 11.07 7.87
N ALA A 92 -12.00 11.84 7.09
CA ALA A 92 -13.45 11.96 7.25
C ALA A 92 -14.26 10.85 6.57
N SER A 93 -13.61 9.77 6.07
CA SER A 93 -14.29 8.60 5.50
C SER A 93 -15.39 8.07 6.44
N PRO A 94 -16.58 7.68 5.95
CA PRO A 94 -17.65 7.21 6.78
C PRO A 94 -17.26 5.93 7.52
N GLN A 95 -17.70 5.81 8.77
CA GLN A 95 -17.44 4.64 9.62
C GLN A 95 -18.62 3.66 9.65
N ASN A 96 -19.72 3.99 8.98
CA ASN A 96 -20.89 3.13 8.81
C ASN A 96 -21.70 3.52 7.57
N GLU A 97 -22.67 2.68 7.19
CA GLU A 97 -23.49 2.85 5.99
C GLU A 97 -24.63 3.88 6.16
N GLN A 98 -24.82 4.48 7.35
CA GLN A 98 -25.91 5.41 7.65
C GLN A 98 -25.51 6.88 7.45
N GLU A 99 -24.23 7.17 7.32
CA GLU A 99 -23.74 8.53 7.16
C GLU A 99 -24.19 9.13 5.83
N LYS A 100 -24.50 10.44 5.86
CA LYS A 100 -24.96 11.20 4.68
C LYS A 100 -23.76 11.79 3.97
N ILE A 101 -23.51 11.34 2.74
CA ILE A 101 -22.40 11.82 1.92
C ILE A 101 -22.85 12.24 0.54
N HIS A 102 -22.35 13.40 0.10
CA HIS A 102 -22.41 13.81 -1.28
C HIS A 102 -21.11 13.45 -1.99
N ILE A 103 -21.20 12.70 -3.08
CA ILE A 103 -20.06 12.25 -3.85
C ILE A 103 -19.89 13.13 -5.07
N VAL A 104 -18.75 13.79 -5.21
CA VAL A 104 -18.38 14.40 -6.47
C VAL A 104 -17.62 13.38 -7.32
N THR A 105 -18.02 13.22 -8.56
CA THR A 105 -17.28 12.44 -9.55
C THR A 105 -16.91 13.32 -10.75
N PHE A 106 -16.11 12.79 -11.67
CA PHE A 106 -15.65 13.51 -12.83
C PHE A 106 -16.14 12.84 -14.12
N ALA A 107 -16.53 13.65 -15.11
CA ALA A 107 -17.01 13.15 -16.38
C ALA A 107 -15.98 12.23 -17.05
N GLY A 108 -16.40 11.01 -17.38
CA GLY A 108 -15.56 10.02 -18.05
C GLY A 108 -14.48 9.33 -17.20
N LEU A 109 -14.38 9.63 -15.90
CA LEU A 109 -13.44 8.94 -14.99
C LEU A 109 -13.84 7.48 -14.83
N LYS A 110 -12.98 6.56 -15.29
CA LYS A 110 -13.24 5.11 -15.30
C LYS A 110 -12.75 4.36 -14.06
N ASP A 111 -11.99 5.03 -13.21
CA ASP A 111 -11.35 4.43 -12.03
C ASP A 111 -12.16 4.65 -10.76
N PHE A 112 -13.42 5.11 -10.89
CA PHE A 112 -14.32 5.44 -9.79
C PHE A 112 -15.79 5.24 -10.18
N TYR A 113 -16.57 4.58 -9.31
CA TYR A 113 -17.92 4.12 -9.63
C TYR A 113 -18.96 4.60 -8.61
N PRO A 114 -19.42 5.86 -8.66
CA PRO A 114 -20.37 6.41 -7.67
C PRO A 114 -21.67 5.61 -7.62
N GLY A 115 -22.11 5.00 -8.72
CA GLY A 115 -23.30 4.15 -8.77
C GLY A 115 -23.26 2.96 -7.82
N TYR A 116 -22.10 2.32 -7.65
CA TYR A 116 -21.95 1.22 -6.67
C TYR A 116 -21.96 1.75 -5.23
N ILE A 117 -21.38 2.94 -5.02
CA ILE A 117 -21.36 3.55 -3.68
C ILE A 117 -22.77 3.88 -3.22
N ILE A 118 -23.58 4.58 -4.05
CA ILE A 118 -24.96 4.95 -3.70
C ILE A 118 -25.90 3.76 -3.62
N ALA A 119 -25.62 2.68 -4.36
CA ALA A 119 -26.40 1.44 -4.24
C ALA A 119 -26.25 0.80 -2.84
N ARG A 120 -25.09 0.99 -2.21
CA ARG A 120 -24.80 0.49 -0.86
C ARG A 120 -25.13 1.50 0.23
N LEU A 121 -24.74 2.76 0.06
CA LEU A 121 -24.97 3.84 1.03
C LEU A 121 -26.26 4.58 0.68
N LYS A 122 -27.38 4.16 1.27
CA LYS A 122 -28.71 4.68 0.95
C LYS A 122 -28.90 6.18 1.17
N ASN A 123 -28.06 6.79 2.01
CA ASN A 123 -28.06 8.23 2.31
C ASN A 123 -26.98 9.00 1.51
N ALA A 124 -26.51 8.43 0.41
CA ALA A 124 -25.55 9.07 -0.47
C ALA A 124 -26.20 9.60 -1.74
N SER A 125 -25.72 10.74 -2.21
CA SER A 125 -26.01 11.34 -3.51
C SER A 125 -24.73 11.58 -4.29
N PHE A 126 -24.82 11.92 -5.58
CA PHE A 126 -23.63 12.34 -6.32
C PHE A 126 -23.93 13.39 -7.37
N SER A 127 -22.89 14.14 -7.72
CA SER A 127 -22.86 15.06 -8.86
C SER A 127 -21.61 14.84 -9.69
N THR A 128 -21.65 15.25 -10.96
CA THR A 128 -20.56 15.02 -11.91
C THR A 128 -20.02 16.37 -12.40
N PHE A 129 -18.72 16.60 -12.19
CA PHE A 129 -17.99 17.74 -12.72
C PHE A 129 -17.30 17.37 -14.03
N ASP A 130 -17.38 18.24 -15.04
CA ASP A 130 -16.62 18.07 -16.28
C ASP A 130 -15.29 18.85 -16.16
N ALA A 131 -14.21 18.10 -16.00
CA ALA A 131 -12.86 18.66 -15.91
C ALA A 131 -12.17 18.80 -17.29
N GLY A 132 -12.84 18.41 -18.39
CA GLY A 132 -12.25 18.36 -19.73
C GLY A 132 -11.20 17.23 -19.91
N ILE A 133 -10.89 16.48 -18.85
CA ILE A 133 -9.98 15.34 -18.82
C ILE A 133 -10.56 14.25 -17.91
N SER A 134 -10.32 12.98 -18.26
CA SER A 134 -10.99 11.85 -17.62
C SER A 134 -10.05 10.81 -16.98
N THR A 135 -8.77 11.16 -16.81
CA THR A 135 -7.80 10.26 -16.16
C THR A 135 -7.50 10.71 -14.73
N THR A 136 -7.34 9.76 -13.81
CA THR A 136 -7.01 10.02 -12.40
C THR A 136 -5.80 10.95 -12.24
N MET A 137 -4.71 10.69 -12.98
CA MET A 137 -3.50 11.52 -12.92
C MET A 137 -3.72 12.91 -13.55
N GLY A 138 -4.46 12.99 -14.66
CA GLY A 138 -4.73 14.25 -15.33
C GLY A 138 -5.58 15.19 -14.47
N ILE A 139 -6.64 14.66 -13.85
CA ILE A 139 -7.48 15.44 -12.93
C ILE A 139 -6.66 15.91 -11.72
N ALA A 140 -5.83 15.02 -11.15
CA ALA A 140 -4.95 15.38 -10.05
C ALA A 140 -3.96 16.50 -10.40
N SER A 141 -3.45 16.50 -11.64
CA SER A 141 -2.59 17.59 -12.13
C SER A 141 -3.33 18.92 -12.27
N LEU A 142 -4.61 18.89 -12.69
CA LEU A 142 -5.43 20.11 -12.77
C LEU A 142 -5.67 20.74 -11.39
N PHE A 143 -5.85 19.93 -10.35
CA PHE A 143 -6.04 20.46 -8.99
C PHE A 143 -4.80 21.16 -8.40
N GLU A 144 -3.62 21.00 -8.97
CA GLU A 144 -2.44 21.80 -8.58
C GLU A 144 -2.50 23.23 -9.17
N ASP A 145 -3.42 23.51 -10.09
CA ASP A 145 -3.68 24.84 -10.63
C ASP A 145 -4.78 25.55 -9.82
N GLU A 146 -4.47 26.72 -9.29
CA GLU A 146 -5.39 27.49 -8.44
C GLU A 146 -6.65 27.93 -9.20
N SER A 147 -6.54 28.29 -10.49
CA SER A 147 -7.68 28.71 -11.32
C SER A 147 -8.66 27.57 -11.58
N PHE A 148 -8.14 26.33 -11.72
CA PHE A 148 -8.98 25.16 -11.81
C PHE A 148 -9.73 24.90 -10.50
N LEU A 149 -9.03 24.99 -9.37
CA LEU A 149 -9.63 24.82 -8.05
C LEU A 149 -10.74 25.86 -7.81
N GLU A 150 -10.53 27.13 -8.15
CA GLU A 150 -11.56 28.18 -8.07
C GLU A 150 -12.78 27.84 -8.93
N THR A 151 -12.57 27.40 -10.17
CA THR A 151 -13.64 26.96 -11.06
C THR A 151 -14.43 25.80 -10.48
N PHE A 152 -13.74 24.83 -9.90
CA PHE A 152 -14.35 23.68 -9.21
C PHE A 152 -15.17 24.11 -7.99
N LEU A 153 -14.67 25.02 -7.16
CA LEU A 153 -15.37 25.54 -5.98
C LEU A 153 -16.66 26.28 -6.37
N LEU A 154 -16.60 27.16 -7.38
CA LEU A 154 -17.78 27.87 -7.90
C LEU A 154 -18.84 26.94 -8.50
N TRP A 155 -18.40 25.82 -9.08
CA TRP A 155 -19.33 24.78 -9.54
C TRP A 155 -19.93 24.02 -8.36
N LEU A 156 -19.12 23.66 -7.35
CA LEU A 156 -19.54 22.88 -6.20
C LEU A 156 -20.62 23.60 -5.36
N GLU A 157 -20.50 24.90 -5.18
CA GLU A 157 -21.52 25.75 -4.52
C GLU A 157 -22.92 25.61 -5.13
N LYS A 158 -22.97 25.43 -6.46
CA LYS A 158 -24.23 25.34 -7.20
C LYS A 158 -24.92 23.98 -7.05
N GLN A 159 -24.25 22.99 -6.44
CA GLN A 159 -24.79 21.61 -6.34
C GLN A 159 -25.86 21.45 -5.25
N ASN A 160 -26.15 22.48 -4.43
CA ASN A 160 -27.16 22.44 -3.35
C ASN A 160 -27.02 21.21 -2.44
N ILE A 161 -25.78 20.94 -2.00
CA ILE A 161 -25.43 19.77 -1.16
C ILE A 161 -26.09 19.88 0.21
N ARG A 162 -26.82 18.84 0.61
CA ARG A 162 -27.52 18.75 1.90
C ARG A 162 -26.91 17.72 2.84
N GLU A 163 -26.05 16.88 2.34
CA GLU A 163 -25.36 15.83 3.07
C GLU A 163 -24.31 16.43 4.01
N ASP A 164 -23.96 15.64 5.04
CA ASP A 164 -23.10 16.11 6.14
C ASP A 164 -21.61 16.17 5.73
N LYS A 165 -21.22 15.39 4.71
CA LYS A 165 -19.83 15.27 4.23
C LYS A 165 -19.79 15.27 2.70
N ILE A 166 -18.65 15.71 2.16
CA ILE A 166 -18.37 15.66 0.72
C ILE A 166 -17.24 14.66 0.47
N ALA A 167 -17.50 13.72 -0.42
CA ALA A 167 -16.51 12.74 -0.89
C ALA A 167 -16.06 13.08 -2.31
N VAL A 168 -14.78 12.97 -2.59
CA VAL A 168 -14.20 13.07 -3.92
C VAL A 168 -13.34 11.86 -4.24
N PRO A 169 -13.22 11.40 -5.49
CA PRO A 169 -12.18 10.44 -5.83
C PRO A 169 -10.83 10.98 -5.40
N ALA A 170 -9.88 10.12 -5.08
CA ALA A 170 -8.54 10.52 -4.68
C ALA A 170 -7.77 11.12 -5.88
N VAL A 171 -8.08 12.38 -6.19
CA VAL A 171 -7.53 13.17 -7.30
C VAL A 171 -7.19 14.60 -6.92
N LEU A 172 -7.16 14.94 -5.62
CA LEU A 172 -6.91 16.31 -5.14
C LEU A 172 -5.43 16.74 -5.21
N GLY A 173 -4.72 16.29 -6.24
CA GLY A 173 -3.33 16.63 -6.45
C GLY A 173 -2.36 15.54 -5.95
N LEU A 174 -1.13 15.64 -6.39
CA LEU A 174 -0.04 14.75 -6.01
C LEU A 174 0.77 15.32 -4.83
N GLU A 175 0.97 16.64 -4.82
CA GLU A 175 1.82 17.33 -3.84
C GLU A 175 0.99 18.11 -2.82
N SER A 176 -0.07 18.79 -3.26
CA SER A 176 -0.84 19.74 -2.45
C SER A 176 -2.18 19.21 -1.94
N ALA A 177 -2.41 17.89 -2.01
CA ALA A 177 -3.71 17.27 -1.75
C ALA A 177 -4.37 17.67 -0.43
N ALA A 178 -3.62 17.70 0.68
CA ALA A 178 -4.14 18.11 1.98
C ALA A 178 -4.55 19.60 2.00
N ALA A 179 -3.75 20.46 1.39
CA ALA A 179 -4.06 21.90 1.29
C ALA A 179 -5.30 22.14 0.42
N ILE A 180 -5.41 21.45 -0.71
CA ILE A 180 -6.57 21.52 -1.61
C ILE A 180 -7.82 21.02 -0.89
N LYS A 181 -7.75 19.86 -0.24
CA LYS A 181 -8.85 19.33 0.59
C LYS A 181 -9.31 20.35 1.63
N ASN A 182 -8.38 20.97 2.37
CA ASN A 182 -8.69 21.95 3.39
C ASN A 182 -9.31 23.24 2.80
N LYS A 183 -8.88 23.70 1.62
CA LYS A 183 -9.51 24.82 0.91
C LYS A 183 -10.98 24.48 0.56
N ILE A 184 -11.25 23.26 0.07
CA ILE A 184 -12.62 22.83 -0.25
C ILE A 184 -13.47 22.74 1.04
N GLU A 185 -12.93 22.20 2.14
CA GLU A 185 -13.62 22.13 3.44
C GLU A 185 -14.01 23.51 3.96
N GLN A 186 -13.06 24.46 3.93
CA GLN A 186 -13.28 25.83 4.37
C GLN A 186 -14.36 26.54 3.52
N HIS A 187 -14.31 26.34 2.20
CA HIS A 187 -15.25 26.95 1.29
C HIS A 187 -16.68 26.40 1.42
N MET A 188 -16.79 25.08 1.61
CA MET A 188 -18.09 24.39 1.71
C MET A 188 -18.61 24.28 3.16
N GLU A 189 -17.83 24.67 4.16
CA GLU A 189 -18.12 24.53 5.58
C GLU A 189 -18.56 23.10 5.98
N ARG A 190 -17.96 22.09 5.34
CA ARG A 190 -18.26 20.66 5.52
C ARG A 190 -17.00 19.81 5.46
N PRO A 191 -16.93 18.69 6.21
CA PRO A 191 -15.86 17.73 6.08
C PRO A 191 -15.76 17.21 4.65
N VAL A 192 -14.53 17.20 4.10
CA VAL A 192 -14.22 16.67 2.78
C VAL A 192 -13.25 15.50 2.92
N PHE A 193 -13.44 14.46 2.14
CA PHE A 193 -12.50 13.32 2.14
C PHE A 193 -12.34 12.71 0.75
N GLU A 194 -11.16 12.17 0.53
CA GLU A 194 -10.87 11.39 -0.68
C GLU A 194 -11.31 9.92 -0.51
N ILE A 195 -11.85 9.36 -1.58
CA ILE A 195 -12.09 7.93 -1.74
C ILE A 195 -11.02 7.36 -2.68
N PRO A 196 -10.20 6.39 -2.23
CA PRO A 196 -9.20 5.76 -3.11
C PRO A 196 -9.83 5.23 -4.39
N THR A 197 -9.24 5.56 -5.54
CA THR A 197 -9.66 5.04 -6.85
C THR A 197 -9.16 3.60 -7.04
N ILE A 198 -9.70 2.91 -8.04
CA ILE A 198 -9.03 1.74 -8.63
C ILE A 198 -7.71 2.23 -9.25
N PRO A 199 -6.64 1.42 -9.28
CA PRO A 199 -5.39 1.86 -9.92
C PRO A 199 -5.59 2.47 -11.31
N PRO A 200 -4.88 3.57 -11.58
CA PRO A 200 -3.75 4.17 -10.86
C PRO A 200 -4.17 4.91 -9.57
N SER A 201 -3.33 4.82 -8.52
CA SER A 201 -3.63 5.35 -7.20
C SER A 201 -2.80 6.59 -6.87
N MET A 202 -3.44 7.75 -6.70
CA MET A 202 -2.75 8.95 -6.25
C MET A 202 -2.24 8.83 -4.80
N PRO A 203 -3.02 8.32 -3.84
CA PRO A 203 -2.51 8.11 -2.49
C PRO A 203 -1.30 7.17 -2.41
N GLY A 204 -1.27 6.09 -3.20
CA GLY A 204 -0.12 5.20 -3.30
C GLY A 204 1.11 5.92 -3.86
N ARG A 205 0.94 6.76 -4.88
CA ARG A 205 2.01 7.58 -5.44
C ARG A 205 2.53 8.64 -4.49
N ARG A 206 1.64 9.31 -3.73
CA ARG A 206 2.04 10.26 -2.67
C ARG A 206 2.92 9.56 -1.65
N LEU A 207 2.50 8.38 -1.16
CA LEU A 207 3.27 7.56 -0.24
C LEU A 207 4.65 7.22 -0.81
N PHE A 208 4.69 6.68 -2.01
CA PHE A 208 5.94 6.30 -2.66
C PHE A 208 6.89 7.49 -2.85
N ASN A 209 6.40 8.62 -3.37
CA ASN A 209 7.21 9.82 -3.56
C ASN A 209 7.76 10.33 -2.23
N CYS A 210 6.93 10.39 -1.19
CA CYS A 210 7.34 10.81 0.14
C CYS A 210 8.44 9.88 0.72
N MET A 211 8.28 8.56 0.62
CA MET A 211 9.28 7.59 1.07
C MET A 211 10.59 7.70 0.27
N LYS A 212 10.49 7.84 -1.05
CA LYS A 212 11.62 8.04 -1.95
C LYS A 212 12.43 9.29 -1.57
N ASP A 213 11.75 10.38 -1.28
CA ASP A 213 12.39 11.64 -0.89
C ASP A 213 13.00 11.57 0.52
N CYS A 214 12.34 10.87 1.45
CA CYS A 214 12.94 10.56 2.75
C CYS A 214 14.25 9.78 2.60
N PHE A 215 14.23 8.74 1.75
CA PHE A 215 15.41 7.91 1.49
C PHE A 215 16.55 8.71 0.86
N ARG A 216 16.26 9.53 -0.16
CA ARG A 216 17.25 10.39 -0.81
C ARG A 216 17.83 11.43 0.13
N ARG A 217 17.01 12.08 0.96
CA ARG A 217 17.47 13.03 1.98
C ARG A 217 18.35 12.39 3.04
N ALA A 218 18.17 11.11 3.31
CA ALA A 218 19.05 10.32 4.17
C ALA A 218 20.37 9.89 3.47
N GLY A 219 20.62 10.32 2.23
CA GLY A 219 21.81 9.95 1.45
C GLY A 219 21.67 8.65 0.67
N GLY A 220 20.47 8.07 0.62
CA GLY A 220 20.22 6.84 -0.12
C GLY A 220 20.26 7.02 -1.64
N VAL A 221 20.80 6.03 -2.34
CA VAL A 221 20.85 5.97 -3.81
C VAL A 221 19.93 4.88 -4.31
N ILE A 222 19.08 5.21 -5.29
CA ILE A 222 18.16 4.23 -5.92
C ILE A 222 18.69 3.92 -7.31
N TYR A 223 18.98 2.67 -7.57
CA TYR A 223 19.34 2.16 -8.88
C TYR A 223 18.05 1.61 -9.54
N TRP A 224 17.49 2.40 -10.46
CA TRP A 224 16.28 2.06 -11.21
C TRP A 224 16.60 1.17 -12.41
N ASP A 225 15.69 0.25 -12.72
CA ASP A 225 15.82 -0.71 -13.82
C ASP A 225 17.10 -1.57 -13.73
N TRP A 226 17.55 -1.80 -12.50
CA TRP A 226 18.63 -2.72 -12.21
C TRP A 226 18.04 -4.00 -11.61
N GLN A 227 18.07 -5.07 -12.37
CA GLN A 227 17.63 -6.37 -11.89
C GLN A 227 18.75 -7.08 -11.14
N ALA A 228 18.48 -7.51 -9.90
CA ALA A 228 19.39 -8.38 -9.20
C ALA A 228 19.35 -9.79 -9.82
N THR A 229 20.52 -10.33 -10.18
CA THR A 229 20.66 -11.60 -10.89
C THR A 229 21.39 -12.68 -10.12
N GLY A 230 22.00 -12.32 -8.98
CA GLY A 230 22.74 -13.24 -8.13
C GLY A 230 23.62 -12.52 -7.12
N ALA A 231 24.46 -13.26 -6.43
CA ALA A 231 25.33 -12.71 -5.39
C ALA A 231 26.71 -13.38 -5.37
N GLU A 232 27.73 -12.61 -5.04
CA GLU A 232 29.06 -13.13 -4.70
C GLU A 232 29.07 -13.51 -3.22
N LYS A 233 29.52 -14.72 -2.95
CA LYS A 233 29.43 -15.39 -1.65
C LYS A 233 30.82 -15.84 -1.21
N SER A 234 31.21 -15.53 0.03
CA SER A 234 32.48 -15.94 0.63
C SER A 234 32.24 -16.42 2.07
N GLY A 235 32.48 -17.72 2.31
CA GLY A 235 32.21 -18.32 3.61
C GLY A 235 30.73 -18.17 4.01
N ARG A 236 30.47 -17.42 5.07
CA ARG A 236 29.11 -17.11 5.58
C ARG A 236 28.63 -15.70 5.27
N VAL A 237 29.31 -14.99 4.37
CA VAL A 237 29.06 -13.56 4.07
C VAL A 237 28.77 -13.40 2.58
N ILE A 238 27.79 -12.58 2.27
CA ILE A 238 27.57 -12.04 0.92
C ILE A 238 28.46 -10.81 0.78
N GLU A 239 29.33 -10.79 -0.24
CA GLU A 239 30.24 -9.69 -0.51
C GLU A 239 29.61 -8.67 -1.46
N ALA A 240 28.90 -9.17 -2.48
CA ALA A 240 28.28 -8.31 -3.48
C ALA A 240 26.97 -8.91 -4.02
N VAL A 241 26.13 -8.05 -4.55
CA VAL A 241 24.97 -8.42 -5.37
C VAL A 241 25.27 -8.06 -6.83
N PHE A 242 25.10 -9.05 -7.71
CA PHE A 242 25.17 -8.85 -9.15
C PHE A 242 23.87 -8.28 -9.65
N THR A 243 23.97 -7.28 -10.51
CA THR A 243 22.83 -6.63 -11.11
C THR A 243 23.05 -6.46 -12.61
N GLU A 244 21.95 -6.42 -13.36
CA GLU A 244 21.96 -6.15 -14.77
C GLU A 244 21.10 -4.93 -15.07
N SER A 245 21.62 -4.00 -15.86
CA SER A 245 20.91 -2.84 -16.38
C SER A 245 21.28 -2.64 -17.83
N GLN A 246 20.28 -2.60 -18.70
CA GLN A 246 20.45 -2.44 -20.16
C GLN A 246 21.50 -3.40 -20.77
N GLY A 247 21.53 -4.66 -20.33
CA GLY A 247 22.48 -5.68 -20.77
C GLY A 247 23.91 -5.50 -20.22
N ARG A 248 24.12 -4.61 -19.25
CA ARG A 248 25.43 -4.41 -18.61
C ARG A 248 25.43 -4.99 -17.21
N PRO A 249 26.32 -5.95 -16.91
CA PRO A 249 26.50 -6.47 -15.57
C PRO A 249 27.17 -5.44 -14.66
N ASN A 250 26.73 -5.37 -13.42
CA ASN A 250 27.29 -4.53 -12.37
C ASN A 250 27.40 -5.35 -11.09
N SER A 251 28.26 -4.93 -10.19
CA SER A 251 28.44 -5.51 -8.86
C SER A 251 28.34 -4.42 -7.80
N LEU A 252 27.51 -4.65 -6.78
CA LEU A 252 27.27 -3.73 -5.68
C LEU A 252 27.71 -4.38 -4.37
N ASN A 253 28.80 -3.87 -3.79
CA ASN A 253 29.34 -4.33 -2.52
C ASN A 253 28.64 -3.63 -1.35
N ALA A 254 28.35 -4.37 -0.27
CA ALA A 254 27.81 -3.81 0.96
C ALA A 254 28.20 -4.64 2.18
N LYS A 255 28.11 -4.04 3.37
CA LYS A 255 28.33 -4.73 4.64
C LYS A 255 27.15 -5.59 5.06
N ALA A 256 25.93 -5.23 4.63
CA ALA A 256 24.69 -5.95 4.90
C ALA A 256 23.73 -5.78 3.73
N PHE A 257 22.88 -6.76 3.54
CA PHE A 257 21.88 -6.81 2.48
C PHE A 257 20.49 -7.02 3.07
N VAL A 258 19.48 -6.41 2.47
CA VAL A 258 18.07 -6.61 2.80
C VAL A 258 17.35 -7.07 1.54
N LEU A 259 16.79 -8.27 1.59
CA LEU A 259 15.95 -8.81 0.51
C LEU A 259 14.50 -8.40 0.76
N ALA A 260 14.00 -7.49 -0.05
CA ALA A 260 12.62 -6.99 -0.04
C ALA A 260 11.99 -7.07 -1.45
N ALA A 261 12.31 -8.15 -2.17
CA ALA A 261 11.94 -8.32 -3.59
C ALA A 261 10.45 -8.67 -3.82
N GLY A 262 9.66 -8.74 -2.77
CA GLY A 262 8.26 -9.17 -2.85
C GLY A 262 8.11 -10.68 -3.07
N SER A 263 6.87 -11.14 -3.23
CA SER A 263 6.53 -12.54 -3.50
C SER A 263 6.52 -12.81 -5.02
N PHE A 264 5.62 -13.66 -5.51
CA PHE A 264 5.53 -14.04 -6.93
C PHE A 264 5.31 -12.85 -7.86
N VAL A 265 4.43 -11.92 -7.49
CA VAL A 265 4.12 -10.72 -8.30
C VAL A 265 5.31 -9.77 -8.37
N GLY A 266 6.06 -9.62 -7.27
CA GLY A 266 7.26 -8.79 -7.21
C GLY A 266 8.50 -9.45 -7.81
N GLY A 267 8.44 -10.75 -8.14
CA GLY A 267 9.55 -11.51 -8.70
C GLY A 267 10.57 -12.01 -7.68
N GLY A 268 10.33 -11.83 -6.37
CA GLY A 268 11.20 -12.38 -5.31
C GLY A 268 11.13 -13.89 -5.19
N LEU A 269 9.98 -14.48 -5.54
CA LEU A 269 9.78 -15.92 -5.65
C LEU A 269 9.42 -16.31 -7.09
N ARG A 270 9.95 -17.43 -7.53
CA ARG A 270 9.62 -18.05 -8.82
C ARG A 270 9.04 -19.44 -8.58
N ALA A 271 7.98 -19.76 -9.30
CA ALA A 271 7.36 -21.09 -9.30
C ALA A 271 7.48 -21.74 -10.68
N ASP A 272 7.92 -22.99 -10.72
CA ASP A 272 7.99 -23.79 -11.94
C ASP A 272 7.51 -25.22 -11.71
N HIS A 273 7.88 -26.16 -12.62
CA HIS A 273 7.52 -27.57 -12.50
C HIS A 273 8.23 -28.29 -11.35
N HIS A 274 9.38 -27.80 -10.92
CA HIS A 274 10.22 -28.39 -9.89
C HIS A 274 9.86 -27.90 -8.49
N GLY A 275 9.32 -26.68 -8.38
CA GLY A 275 8.98 -26.12 -7.07
C GLY A 275 8.91 -24.60 -7.05
N ILE A 276 9.19 -24.05 -5.88
CA ILE A 276 9.30 -22.62 -5.62
C ILE A 276 10.74 -22.32 -5.22
N SER A 277 11.34 -21.29 -5.79
CA SER A 277 12.72 -20.88 -5.53
C SER A 277 12.83 -19.37 -5.30
N GLU A 278 13.84 -18.99 -4.54
CA GLU A 278 14.39 -17.62 -4.46
C GLU A 278 15.68 -17.61 -5.30
N ASN A 279 15.82 -16.65 -6.21
CA ASN A 279 16.80 -16.77 -7.30
C ASN A 279 18.03 -15.85 -7.16
N ILE A 280 18.14 -15.07 -6.09
CA ILE A 280 19.25 -14.11 -5.89
C ILE A 280 20.29 -14.71 -4.95
N PHE A 281 19.84 -15.28 -3.84
CA PHE A 281 20.71 -15.76 -2.75
C PHE A 281 20.65 -17.28 -2.55
N ASP A 282 19.79 -17.99 -3.29
CA ASP A 282 19.50 -19.43 -3.15
C ASP A 282 19.00 -19.80 -1.74
N LEU A 283 18.06 -18.97 -1.22
CA LEU A 283 17.51 -19.20 0.11
C LEU A 283 16.54 -20.38 0.12
N PRO A 284 16.47 -21.12 1.23
CA PRO A 284 15.45 -22.14 1.41
C PRO A 284 14.06 -21.53 1.43
N VAL A 285 13.18 -21.99 0.54
CA VAL A 285 11.80 -21.53 0.44
C VAL A 285 10.87 -22.57 1.06
N LEU A 286 10.05 -22.14 2.01
CA LEU A 286 8.92 -22.95 2.47
C LEU A 286 7.95 -23.14 1.31
N THR A 287 7.76 -24.39 0.91
CA THR A 287 6.77 -24.76 -0.10
C THR A 287 5.49 -25.25 0.56
N ALA A 288 4.36 -24.90 0.01
CA ALA A 288 3.05 -25.24 0.60
C ALA A 288 2.57 -26.66 0.22
N GLY A 289 3.44 -27.66 0.29
CA GLY A 289 3.15 -29.02 -0.11
C GLY A 289 3.42 -29.29 -1.59
N LYS A 290 2.84 -30.39 -2.13
CA LYS A 290 3.03 -30.77 -3.53
C LYS A 290 2.32 -29.79 -4.46
N ARG A 291 2.84 -29.54 -5.67
CA ARG A 291 2.27 -28.62 -6.67
C ARG A 291 0.75 -28.75 -6.87
N ARG A 292 0.21 -29.96 -6.90
CA ARG A 292 -1.25 -30.22 -7.03
C ARG A 292 -2.09 -29.68 -5.86
N GLU A 293 -1.47 -29.32 -4.75
CA GLU A 293 -2.10 -28.86 -3.51
C GLU A 293 -1.97 -27.34 -3.33
N TRP A 294 -1.27 -26.65 -4.26
CA TRP A 294 -1.01 -25.22 -4.14
C TRP A 294 -2.28 -24.38 -4.26
N PHE A 295 -3.21 -24.80 -5.12
CA PHE A 295 -4.45 -24.07 -5.38
C PHE A 295 -5.65 -24.88 -4.93
N ASP A 296 -6.63 -24.18 -4.36
CA ASP A 296 -7.96 -24.70 -4.11
C ASP A 296 -8.71 -24.82 -5.45
N GLN A 297 -9.71 -25.69 -5.52
CA GLN A 297 -10.57 -25.83 -6.71
C GLN A 297 -11.43 -24.59 -6.93
N ASP A 298 -11.86 -23.90 -5.85
CA ASP A 298 -12.51 -22.61 -5.93
C ASP A 298 -11.46 -21.51 -6.11
N TYR A 299 -11.48 -20.85 -7.26
CA TYR A 299 -10.58 -19.75 -7.58
C TYR A 299 -10.66 -18.58 -6.57
N PHE A 300 -11.82 -18.31 -6.03
CA PHE A 300 -12.03 -17.24 -5.05
C PHE A 300 -11.81 -17.66 -3.60
N SER A 301 -11.41 -18.91 -3.37
CA SER A 301 -11.05 -19.39 -2.03
C SER A 301 -9.87 -18.62 -1.45
N LEU A 302 -9.94 -18.29 -0.17
CA LEU A 302 -8.79 -17.75 0.58
C LEU A 302 -7.85 -18.87 1.09
N ASN A 303 -8.07 -20.12 0.70
CA ASN A 303 -7.31 -21.28 1.19
C ASN A 303 -6.26 -21.79 0.20
N HIS A 304 -5.87 -21.00 -0.78
CA HIS A 304 -4.76 -21.34 -1.66
C HIS A 304 -3.46 -21.50 -0.86
N ARG A 305 -2.96 -22.72 -0.75
CA ARG A 305 -1.76 -23.04 0.07
C ARG A 305 -0.51 -22.30 -0.39
N ILE A 306 -0.42 -21.96 -1.69
CA ILE A 306 0.71 -21.23 -2.24
C ILE A 306 0.90 -19.85 -1.58
N SER A 307 -0.15 -19.26 -1.01
CA SER A 307 -0.07 -18.02 -0.28
C SER A 307 0.80 -18.06 1.00
N ARG A 308 1.13 -19.27 1.48
CA ARG A 308 2.03 -19.48 2.62
C ARG A 308 3.49 -19.56 2.22
N ALA A 309 3.77 -19.76 0.92
CA ALA A 309 5.12 -19.94 0.43
C ALA A 309 5.95 -18.67 0.64
N GLY A 310 7.21 -18.86 1.04
CA GLY A 310 8.12 -17.74 1.29
C GLY A 310 9.34 -18.18 2.08
N ILE A 311 10.10 -17.21 2.54
CA ILE A 311 11.30 -17.44 3.35
C ILE A 311 10.90 -17.42 4.83
N VAL A 312 11.21 -18.49 5.55
CA VAL A 312 11.07 -18.56 7.01
C VAL A 312 12.24 -17.82 7.64
N VAL A 313 11.95 -16.93 8.58
CA VAL A 313 12.96 -16.08 9.25
C VAL A 313 12.99 -16.31 10.76
N ASP A 314 14.14 -16.02 11.37
CA ASP A 314 14.35 -15.96 12.80
C ASP A 314 13.93 -14.58 13.40
N GLU A 315 14.09 -14.41 14.71
CA GLU A 315 13.79 -13.16 15.43
C GLU A 315 14.64 -11.94 14.97
N SER A 316 15.74 -12.21 14.26
CA SER A 316 16.60 -11.20 13.65
C SER A 316 16.24 -10.92 12.19
N PHE A 317 15.17 -11.53 11.68
CA PHE A 317 14.76 -11.49 10.27
C PHE A 317 15.84 -12.03 9.31
N ARG A 318 16.65 -13.00 9.72
CA ARG A 318 17.53 -13.77 8.86
C ARG A 318 16.84 -15.08 8.48
N ALA A 319 17.10 -15.56 7.27
CA ALA A 319 16.49 -16.82 6.80
C ALA A 319 16.96 -17.99 7.67
N VAL A 320 16.02 -18.78 8.17
CA VAL A 320 16.30 -20.03 8.90
C VAL A 320 16.97 -21.00 7.91
N GLU A 321 17.94 -21.77 8.41
CA GLU A 321 18.75 -22.71 7.60
C GLU A 321 19.60 -22.06 6.51
N SER A 322 19.78 -20.74 6.55
CA SER A 322 20.66 -20.00 5.64
C SER A 322 22.06 -19.83 6.25
N PRO A 323 23.11 -19.96 5.45
CA PRO A 323 24.47 -19.72 5.94
C PRO A 323 24.85 -18.23 6.07
N TRP A 324 24.00 -17.30 5.59
CA TRP A 324 24.38 -15.89 5.41
C TRP A 324 24.17 -15.05 6.66
N ASP A 325 25.26 -14.54 7.24
CA ASP A 325 25.23 -13.75 8.49
C ASP A 325 24.83 -12.29 8.27
N ASN A 326 24.97 -11.75 7.05
CA ASN A 326 24.70 -10.34 6.71
C ASN A 326 23.52 -10.13 5.77
N LEU A 327 22.61 -11.12 5.66
CA LEU A 327 21.38 -11.02 4.83
C LEU A 327 20.14 -11.01 5.71
N TYR A 328 19.30 -9.99 5.53
CA TYR A 328 18.03 -9.82 6.21
C TYR A 328 16.87 -9.87 5.21
N ILE A 329 15.71 -10.35 5.64
CA ILE A 329 14.55 -10.60 4.78
C ILE A 329 13.35 -9.80 5.31
N CYS A 330 12.61 -9.11 4.44
CA CYS A 330 11.39 -8.42 4.85
C CYS A 330 10.37 -8.31 3.71
N GLY A 331 9.13 -7.96 4.08
CA GLY A 331 8.03 -7.73 3.15
C GLY A 331 7.34 -9.02 2.68
N ALA A 332 6.66 -8.98 1.55
CA ALA A 332 5.78 -10.03 1.05
C ALA A 332 6.48 -11.36 0.65
N ILE A 333 7.82 -11.41 0.72
CA ILE A 333 8.59 -12.64 0.50
C ILE A 333 8.59 -13.56 1.73
N LEU A 334 8.20 -13.04 2.90
CA LEU A 334 8.16 -13.83 4.14
C LEU A 334 7.13 -14.96 4.04
N ALA A 335 7.47 -16.12 4.59
CA ALA A 335 6.57 -17.26 4.69
C ALA A 335 5.43 -16.99 5.67
N HIS A 336 4.33 -17.72 5.52
CA HIS A 336 3.17 -17.74 6.42
C HIS A 336 2.35 -16.44 6.50
N VAL A 337 2.58 -15.45 5.63
CA VAL A 337 1.87 -14.16 5.71
C VAL A 337 0.39 -14.30 5.34
N GLU A 338 0.02 -15.12 4.34
CA GLU A 338 -1.38 -15.30 3.86
C GLU A 338 -2.18 -13.98 3.89
N ALA A 339 -1.62 -12.90 3.32
CA ALA A 339 -2.08 -11.53 3.54
C ALA A 339 -3.58 -11.32 3.31
N LEU A 340 -4.15 -11.91 2.26
CA LEU A 340 -5.59 -11.81 1.96
C LEU A 340 -6.46 -12.50 3.01
N LYS A 341 -6.04 -13.69 3.47
CA LYS A 341 -6.79 -14.49 4.45
C LYS A 341 -6.71 -13.89 5.85
N ASN A 342 -5.53 -13.44 6.22
CA ASN A 342 -5.27 -12.90 7.56
C ASN A 342 -5.60 -11.40 7.67
N GLY A 343 -5.93 -10.74 6.56
CA GLY A 343 -6.19 -9.30 6.52
C GLY A 343 -4.97 -8.47 6.94
N CYS A 344 -3.78 -8.99 6.71
CA CYS A 344 -2.53 -8.28 6.97
C CYS A 344 -2.10 -7.45 5.76
N GLY A 345 -1.43 -6.34 6.00
CA GLY A 345 -0.91 -5.49 4.94
C GLY A 345 0.06 -6.22 4.00
N HIS A 346 0.08 -5.82 2.76
CA HIS A 346 0.94 -6.39 1.72
C HIS A 346 2.32 -5.73 1.67
N GLY A 347 2.88 -5.41 2.75
CA GLY A 347 4.19 -4.90 2.62
C GLY A 347 4.90 -4.27 3.62
#